data_59e2895398dfd518cf16489b1f7fa12a
#
_entry.id   59e2895398dfd518cf16489b1f7fa12a
#
_cell.length_a   1.000
_cell.length_b   1.000
_cell.length_c   1.000
_cell.angle_alpha   90.00
_cell.angle_beta   90.00
_cell.angle_gamma   90.00
#
_symmetry.space_group_name_H-M   'P 1'
#
loop_
_entity.id
_entity.type
_entity.pdbx_description
1 polymer ?
#
loop_
_entity_poly.entity_id
_entity_poly.type
_entity_poly.pdbx_seq_one_letter_code
_entity_poly.pdbx_strand_id
1 'polypeptide(L)'
;FVCRTMGYQPQDVPYIPMAEALGVGSTDLSAATITALNEPAQAVTDQRPSRRVQALGRYVCADAACSACYGSLLYALNKLEADYGRLTFDDTICIGQNYRGKTGSLGIGSGTQGFACSLKGCPPSAAEIYDFLLAHMTAR
;
A
#
# COMPACT_ATOMS: atom_id res chain seq x y z
N PHE A 1 19.74 -7.23 5.92
CA PHE A 1 20.15 -6.79 4.57
C PHE A 1 18.95 -6.30 3.77
N VAL A 2 17.95 -7.15 3.49
CA VAL A 2 16.80 -6.83 2.62
C VAL A 2 16.08 -5.52 3.04
N CYS A 3 15.87 -5.31 4.34
CA CYS A 3 15.24 -4.06 4.82
C CYS A 3 16.00 -2.82 4.34
N ARG A 4 17.34 -2.83 4.45
CA ARG A 4 18.17 -1.70 3.99
C ARG A 4 18.11 -1.52 2.47
N THR A 5 18.06 -2.62 1.70
CA THR A 5 17.89 -2.56 0.25
C THR A 5 16.54 -1.95 -0.14
N MET A 6 15.50 -2.16 0.69
CA MET A 6 14.16 -1.61 0.51
C MET A 6 13.98 -0.21 1.15
N GLY A 7 15.04 0.35 1.76
CA GLY A 7 15.00 1.67 2.40
C GLY A 7 14.42 1.71 3.81
N TYR A 8 14.18 0.54 4.43
CA TYR A 8 13.76 0.45 5.83
C TYR A 8 14.95 0.28 6.76
N GLN A 9 14.85 0.78 7.98
CA GLN A 9 15.74 0.38 9.05
C GLN A 9 15.27 -0.97 9.63
N PRO A 10 16.19 -1.91 9.97
CA PRO A 10 15.78 -3.18 10.58
C PRO A 10 14.94 -3.00 11.85
N GLN A 11 15.17 -1.94 12.59
CA GLN A 11 14.45 -1.58 13.83
C GLN A 11 13.00 -1.19 13.60
N ASP A 12 12.65 -0.74 12.38
CA ASP A 12 11.27 -0.38 12.01
C ASP A 12 10.38 -1.62 11.81
N VAL A 13 10.99 -2.80 11.77
CA VAL A 13 10.31 -4.09 11.58
C VAL A 13 10.36 -4.86 12.90
N PRO A 14 9.31 -4.83 13.74
CA PRO A 14 9.37 -5.24 15.16
C PRO A 14 9.90 -6.64 15.43
N TYR A 15 9.66 -7.61 14.53
CA TYR A 15 10.12 -8.98 14.72
C TYR A 15 11.63 -9.15 14.45
N ILE A 16 12.30 -8.22 13.77
CA ILE A 16 13.75 -8.31 13.51
C ILE A 16 14.56 -8.12 14.80
N PRO A 17 14.38 -7.01 15.56
CA PRO A 17 15.09 -6.89 16.86
C PRO A 17 14.67 -7.95 17.87
N MET A 18 13.42 -8.45 17.81
CA MET A 18 13.02 -9.58 18.66
C MET A 18 13.79 -10.86 18.33
N ALA A 19 13.98 -11.16 17.03
CA ALA A 19 14.76 -12.33 16.60
C ALA A 19 16.25 -12.18 16.98
N GLU A 20 16.81 -10.98 16.89
CA GLU A 20 18.18 -10.70 17.33
C GLU A 20 18.33 -10.90 18.86
N ALA A 21 17.39 -10.42 19.66
CA ALA A 21 17.37 -10.61 21.10
C ALA A 21 17.27 -12.11 21.51
N LEU A 22 16.66 -12.93 20.67
CA LEU A 22 16.58 -14.39 20.84
C LEU A 22 17.82 -15.13 20.30
N GLY A 23 18.81 -14.41 19.75
CA GLY A 23 20.04 -15.01 19.22
C GLY A 23 19.85 -15.72 17.87
N VAL A 24 18.77 -15.46 17.13
CA VAL A 24 18.50 -16.08 15.83
C VAL A 24 19.40 -15.49 14.73
N GLY A 25 19.90 -14.26 14.92
CA GLY A 25 20.78 -13.59 13.98
C GLY A 25 21.22 -12.24 14.50
N SER A 26 21.84 -11.43 13.63
CA SER A 26 22.25 -10.07 13.98
C SER A 26 21.82 -9.05 12.91
N THR A 27 21.49 -7.85 13.35
CA THR A 27 21.24 -6.70 12.47
C THR A 27 22.53 -5.97 12.10
N ASP A 28 23.66 -6.31 12.73
CA ASP A 28 24.99 -5.83 12.37
C ASP A 28 25.50 -6.54 11.12
N LEU A 29 25.60 -5.81 10.03
CA LEU A 29 26.11 -6.32 8.76
C LEU A 29 27.63 -6.23 8.63
N SER A 30 28.35 -5.68 9.60
CA SER A 30 29.82 -5.52 9.52
C SER A 30 30.56 -6.86 9.45
N ALA A 31 29.99 -7.89 10.08
CA ALA A 31 30.52 -9.26 10.06
C ALA A 31 29.88 -10.17 8.99
N ALA A 32 28.93 -9.65 8.19
CA ALA A 32 28.24 -10.42 7.18
C ALA A 32 29.02 -10.48 5.86
N THR A 33 29.17 -11.69 5.29
CA THR A 33 29.68 -11.85 3.93
C THR A 33 28.52 -11.78 2.95
N ILE A 34 28.51 -10.76 2.09
CA ILE A 34 27.50 -10.58 1.06
C ILE A 34 28.11 -10.95 -0.30
N THR A 35 27.61 -12.03 -0.90
CA THR A 35 28.04 -12.47 -2.23
C THR A 35 26.99 -12.07 -3.27
N ALA A 36 27.36 -11.18 -4.19
CA ALA A 36 26.54 -10.87 -5.36
C ALA A 36 26.76 -11.94 -6.43
N LEU A 37 25.71 -12.64 -6.82
CA LEU A 37 25.77 -13.68 -7.84
C LEU A 37 25.56 -13.14 -9.26
N ASN A 38 25.03 -11.93 -9.38
CA ASN A 38 24.82 -11.24 -10.65
C ASN A 38 25.49 -9.86 -10.61
N GLU A 39 25.71 -9.26 -11.78
CA GLU A 39 26.08 -7.85 -11.86
C GLU A 39 25.10 -7.02 -11.01
N PRO A 40 25.58 -6.10 -10.16
CA PRO A 40 24.69 -5.27 -9.38
C PRO A 40 23.78 -4.50 -10.35
N ALA A 41 22.50 -4.82 -10.33
CA ALA A 41 21.52 -3.95 -10.95
C ALA A 41 21.80 -2.54 -10.38
N GLN A 42 21.90 -1.54 -11.25
CA GLN A 42 22.10 -0.16 -10.81
C GLN A 42 21.12 0.08 -9.66
N ALA A 43 21.66 0.44 -8.50
CA ALA A 43 20.86 0.66 -7.32
C ALA A 43 19.73 1.61 -7.73
N VAL A 44 18.48 1.13 -7.65
CA VAL A 44 17.31 1.98 -7.85
C VAL A 44 17.26 2.91 -6.63
N THR A 45 18.08 3.96 -6.70
CA THR A 45 18.20 4.96 -5.64
C THR A 45 16.96 5.86 -5.56
N ASP A 46 16.11 5.81 -6.58
CA ASP A 46 14.90 6.61 -6.64
C ASP A 46 13.68 5.77 -6.24
N GLN A 47 13.37 5.74 -4.94
CA GLN A 47 12.19 5.09 -4.39
C GLN A 47 10.89 5.90 -4.62
N ARG A 48 10.92 6.90 -5.51
CA ARG A 48 9.71 7.65 -5.84
C ARG A 48 8.71 6.70 -6.50
N PRO A 49 7.43 6.79 -6.10
CA PRO A 49 6.38 6.04 -6.76
C PRO A 49 6.41 6.31 -8.27
N SER A 50 6.16 5.31 -9.08
CA SER A 50 6.08 5.51 -10.53
C SER A 50 5.07 6.61 -10.86
N ARG A 51 5.26 7.30 -12.02
CA ARG A 51 4.31 8.34 -12.48
C ARG A 51 2.87 7.84 -12.51
N ARG A 52 2.67 6.55 -12.80
CA ARG A 52 1.35 5.93 -12.83
C ARG A 52 0.76 5.83 -11.42
N VAL A 53 1.53 5.37 -10.44
CA VAL A 53 1.10 5.29 -9.03
C VAL A 53 0.77 6.68 -8.49
N GLN A 54 1.58 7.69 -8.80
CA GLN A 54 1.30 9.07 -8.40
C GLN A 54 0.00 9.61 -9.02
N ALA A 55 -0.23 9.31 -10.30
CA ALA A 55 -1.45 9.72 -10.99
C ALA A 55 -2.71 9.08 -10.39
N LEU A 56 -2.65 7.81 -9.99
CA LEU A 56 -3.76 7.12 -9.33
C LEU A 56 -3.91 7.55 -7.87
N GLY A 57 -2.82 7.89 -7.20
CA GLY A 57 -2.82 8.38 -5.81
C GLY A 57 -3.66 9.64 -5.59
N ARG A 58 -3.94 10.41 -6.64
CA ARG A 58 -4.83 11.60 -6.55
C ARG A 58 -6.26 11.28 -6.12
N TYR A 59 -6.72 10.05 -6.33
CA TYR A 59 -8.05 9.59 -5.92
C TYR A 59 -8.08 9.11 -4.47
N VAL A 60 -6.91 8.94 -3.82
CA VAL A 60 -6.76 8.18 -2.58
C VAL A 60 -6.23 9.06 -1.46
N CYS A 61 -6.88 8.98 -0.30
CA CYS A 61 -6.36 9.49 0.96
C CYS A 61 -5.94 8.28 1.83
N ALA A 62 -4.64 7.99 1.84
CA ALA A 62 -4.08 6.86 2.58
C ALA A 62 -3.52 7.33 3.92
N ASP A 63 -3.96 6.69 5.03
CA ASP A 63 -3.45 6.99 6.37
C ASP A 63 -3.17 5.67 7.10
N ALA A 64 -1.90 5.32 7.24
CA ALA A 64 -1.41 4.03 7.73
C ALA A 64 -2.01 2.83 6.96
N ALA A 65 -2.11 2.93 5.64
CA ALA A 65 -2.54 1.83 4.78
C ALA A 65 -1.41 0.81 4.63
N CYS A 66 -1.71 -0.48 4.79
CA CYS A 66 -0.74 -1.52 4.49
C CYS A 66 -0.58 -1.69 2.97
N SER A 67 0.60 -2.19 2.56
CA SER A 67 0.94 -2.36 1.13
C SER A 67 -0.04 -3.27 0.38
N ALA A 68 -0.58 -4.29 1.04
CA ALA A 68 -1.54 -5.21 0.43
C ALA A 68 -2.86 -4.49 0.09
N CYS A 69 -3.44 -3.74 1.03
CA CYS A 69 -4.66 -2.96 0.80
C CYS A 69 -4.43 -1.87 -0.26
N TYR A 70 -3.35 -1.12 -0.12
CA TYR A 70 -3.02 -0.03 -1.04
C TYR A 70 -2.74 -0.52 -2.46
N GLY A 71 -2.00 -1.63 -2.59
CA GLY A 71 -1.71 -2.25 -3.88
C GLY A 71 -2.96 -2.75 -4.59
N SER A 72 -3.88 -3.43 -3.87
CA SER A 72 -5.16 -3.88 -4.42
C SER A 72 -6.02 -2.71 -4.90
N LEU A 73 -6.05 -1.60 -4.15
CA LEU A 73 -6.76 -0.38 -4.54
C LEU A 73 -6.17 0.26 -5.80
N LEU A 74 -4.85 0.42 -5.86
CA LEU A 74 -4.20 0.98 -7.04
C LEU A 74 -4.41 0.11 -8.29
N TYR A 75 -4.40 -1.21 -8.14
CA TYR A 75 -4.68 -2.13 -9.24
C TYR A 75 -6.12 -1.95 -9.75
N ALA A 76 -7.11 -1.90 -8.85
CA ALA A 76 -8.51 -1.68 -9.20
C ALA A 76 -8.73 -0.32 -9.90
N LEU A 77 -8.15 0.76 -9.39
CA LEU A 77 -8.19 2.08 -10.01
C LEU A 77 -7.54 2.10 -11.40
N ASN A 78 -6.39 1.43 -11.54
CA ASN A 78 -5.72 1.31 -12.84
C ASN A 78 -6.59 0.61 -13.88
N LYS A 79 -7.27 -0.45 -13.47
CA LYS A 79 -8.18 -1.20 -14.34
C LYS A 79 -9.42 -0.36 -14.70
N LEU A 80 -10.02 0.32 -13.74
CA LEU A 80 -11.16 1.24 -13.98
C LEU A 80 -10.79 2.34 -14.97
N GLU A 81 -9.61 2.98 -14.83
CA GLU A 81 -9.16 3.98 -15.80
C GLU A 81 -8.90 3.39 -17.19
N ALA A 82 -8.46 2.14 -17.29
CA ALA A 82 -8.30 1.47 -18.58
C ALA A 82 -9.64 1.19 -19.25
N ASP A 83 -10.66 0.79 -18.46
CA ASP A 83 -11.97 0.40 -18.96
C ASP A 83 -12.88 1.63 -19.26
N TYR A 84 -12.80 2.70 -18.46
CA TYR A 84 -13.72 3.84 -18.52
C TYR A 84 -13.04 5.20 -18.76
N GLY A 85 -11.71 5.26 -18.84
CA GLY A 85 -10.97 6.50 -18.96
C GLY A 85 -10.84 7.23 -17.62
N ARG A 86 -10.89 8.57 -17.66
CA ARG A 86 -10.72 9.39 -16.45
C ARG A 86 -11.84 9.13 -15.45
N LEU A 87 -11.47 8.71 -14.25
CA LEU A 87 -12.41 8.43 -13.16
C LEU A 87 -12.86 9.72 -12.49
N THR A 88 -14.10 9.73 -11.99
CA THR A 88 -14.68 10.80 -11.19
C THR A 88 -15.41 10.18 -10.00
N PHE A 89 -15.12 10.66 -8.81
CA PHE A 89 -15.78 10.29 -7.56
C PHE A 89 -16.19 11.59 -6.85
N ASP A 90 -17.32 11.58 -6.15
CA ASP A 90 -17.78 12.75 -5.38
C ASP A 90 -16.85 13.03 -4.19
N ASP A 91 -16.24 11.96 -3.64
CA ASP A 91 -15.36 12.02 -2.49
C ASP A 91 -14.04 11.31 -2.73
N THR A 92 -13.02 11.69 -1.96
CA THR A 92 -11.74 10.99 -1.94
C THR A 92 -11.88 9.61 -1.30
N ILE A 93 -11.27 8.60 -1.89
CA ILE A 93 -11.26 7.22 -1.39
C ILE A 93 -10.30 7.12 -0.21
N CYS A 94 -10.82 6.91 1.00
CA CYS A 94 -10.01 6.75 2.20
C CYS A 94 -9.63 5.29 2.43
N ILE A 95 -8.39 5.05 2.85
CA ILE A 95 -7.85 3.71 3.15
C ILE A 95 -6.79 3.78 4.25
N GLY A 96 -6.85 2.88 5.23
CA GLY A 96 -5.80 2.74 6.24
C GLY A 96 -6.32 2.55 7.66
N GLN A 97 -5.39 2.20 8.54
CA GLN A 97 -5.70 1.82 9.92
C GLN A 97 -6.08 3.04 10.79
N ASN A 98 -5.56 4.21 10.48
CA ASN A 98 -5.83 5.42 11.26
C ASN A 98 -7.26 5.98 11.04
N TYR A 99 -8.04 5.37 10.17
CA TYR A 99 -9.48 5.67 10.02
C TYR A 99 -10.37 4.88 10.98
N ARG A 100 -9.83 3.96 11.77
CA ARG A 100 -10.62 3.21 12.76
C ARG A 100 -11.30 4.14 13.75
N GLY A 101 -12.61 3.96 13.91
CA GLY A 101 -13.44 4.79 14.77
C GLY A 101 -13.78 6.17 14.23
N LYS A 102 -13.30 6.51 13.02
CA LYS A 102 -13.67 7.75 12.32
C LYS A 102 -14.86 7.50 11.38
N THR A 103 -15.53 8.58 11.02
CA THR A 103 -16.60 8.61 10.01
C THR A 103 -16.10 9.31 8.74
N GLY A 104 -16.69 9.00 7.61
CA GLY A 104 -16.39 9.59 6.31
C GLY A 104 -17.36 9.08 5.25
N SER A 105 -17.12 9.45 4.00
CA SER A 105 -18.02 9.11 2.89
C SER A 105 -17.64 7.79 2.24
N LEU A 106 -16.45 7.68 1.66
CA LEU A 106 -16.01 6.54 0.83
C LEU A 106 -14.75 5.90 1.40
N GLY A 107 -14.82 4.63 1.76
CA GLY A 107 -13.72 3.93 2.41
C GLY A 107 -13.47 2.51 1.91
N ILE A 108 -12.21 2.09 1.96
CA ILE A 108 -11.77 0.75 1.58
C ILE A 108 -11.05 0.08 2.75
N GLY A 109 -11.45 -1.16 3.03
CA GLY A 109 -10.82 -2.01 4.04
C GLY A 109 -11.38 -1.82 5.46
N SER A 110 -10.95 -2.71 6.35
CA SER A 110 -11.46 -2.78 7.73
C SER A 110 -11.19 -1.52 8.56
N GLY A 111 -10.26 -0.66 8.15
CA GLY A 111 -9.99 0.62 8.84
C GLY A 111 -11.12 1.64 8.70
N THR A 112 -11.90 1.57 7.62
CA THR A 112 -12.94 2.55 7.28
C THR A 112 -14.37 2.06 7.53
N GLN A 113 -14.55 1.08 8.42
CA GLN A 113 -15.88 0.46 8.68
C GLN A 113 -16.96 1.43 9.19
N GLY A 114 -16.58 2.58 9.74
CA GLY A 114 -17.48 3.64 10.18
C GLY A 114 -17.92 4.61 9.09
N PHE A 115 -17.49 4.42 7.86
CA PHE A 115 -17.81 5.31 6.74
C PHE A 115 -19.20 4.99 6.16
N ALA A 116 -19.83 5.99 5.55
CA ALA A 116 -21.17 5.85 4.95
C ALA A 116 -21.17 4.76 3.86
N CYS A 117 -20.17 4.77 3.00
CA CYS A 117 -19.91 3.73 1.99
C CYS A 117 -18.54 3.12 2.28
N SER A 118 -18.51 1.85 2.69
CA SER A 118 -17.26 1.18 3.04
C SER A 118 -17.25 -0.26 2.56
N LEU A 119 -16.22 -0.61 1.80
CA LEU A 119 -15.92 -2.00 1.45
C LEU A 119 -15.09 -2.64 2.56
N LYS A 120 -15.61 -3.68 3.19
CA LYS A 120 -14.92 -4.45 4.24
C LYS A 120 -13.90 -5.39 3.63
N GLY A 121 -12.88 -5.75 4.40
CA GLY A 121 -11.83 -6.71 4.04
C GLY A 121 -10.46 -6.30 4.58
N CYS A 122 -9.55 -7.28 4.72
CA CYS A 122 -8.19 -7.02 5.18
C CYS A 122 -7.20 -8.04 4.59
N PRO A 123 -6.71 -7.82 3.36
CA PRO A 123 -7.18 -6.84 2.37
C PRO A 123 -8.48 -7.30 1.66
N PRO A 124 -9.33 -6.40 1.18
CA PRO A 124 -10.31 -6.76 0.17
C PRO A 124 -9.59 -7.08 -1.15
N SER A 125 -10.16 -7.95 -1.95
CA SER A 125 -9.58 -8.28 -3.26
C SER A 125 -9.70 -7.11 -4.23
N ALA A 126 -8.81 -7.06 -5.22
CA ALA A 126 -8.87 -6.02 -6.25
C ALA A 126 -10.17 -6.06 -7.08
N ALA A 127 -10.77 -7.25 -7.26
CA ALA A 127 -12.05 -7.40 -7.95
C ALA A 127 -13.20 -6.79 -7.14
N GLU A 128 -13.28 -7.10 -5.84
CA GLU A 128 -14.27 -6.50 -4.96
C GLU A 128 -14.14 -4.97 -4.90
N ILE A 129 -12.90 -4.45 -4.85
CA ILE A 129 -12.65 -3.00 -4.90
C ILE A 129 -13.11 -2.41 -6.23
N TYR A 130 -12.83 -3.08 -7.35
CA TYR A 130 -13.24 -2.65 -8.68
C TYR A 130 -14.76 -2.51 -8.76
N ASP A 131 -15.51 -3.55 -8.39
CA ASP A 131 -16.96 -3.56 -8.45
C ASP A 131 -17.57 -2.51 -7.50
N PHE A 132 -17.01 -2.38 -6.31
CA PHE A 132 -17.42 -1.38 -5.33
C PHE A 132 -17.21 0.05 -5.85
N LEU A 133 -16.03 0.36 -6.40
CA LEU A 133 -15.74 1.69 -6.92
C LEU A 133 -16.53 2.01 -8.18
N LEU A 134 -16.77 1.02 -9.04
CA LEU A 134 -17.62 1.19 -10.22
C LEU A 134 -19.04 1.64 -9.83
N ALA A 135 -19.60 1.07 -8.76
CA ALA A 135 -20.92 1.43 -8.25
C ALA A 135 -20.97 2.85 -7.63
N HIS A 136 -19.80 3.42 -7.27
CA HIS A 136 -19.69 4.74 -6.62
C HIS A 136 -19.03 5.80 -7.54
N MET A 137 -18.76 5.45 -8.79
CA MET A 137 -18.32 6.42 -9.78
C MET A 137 -19.47 7.36 -10.16
N THR A 138 -19.17 8.65 -10.22
CA THR A 138 -20.12 9.63 -10.71
C THR A 138 -20.18 9.54 -12.24
N ALA A 139 -21.39 9.40 -12.79
CA ALA A 139 -21.60 9.46 -14.24
C ALA A 139 -21.19 10.83 -14.77
N ARG A 140 -20.53 10.85 -15.93
CA ARG A 140 -20.21 12.07 -16.67
C ARG A 140 -21.45 12.62 -17.34
#